data_5491b1b2ad904982e1bf7dfa37ee916e
#
_entry.id   5491b1b2ad904982e1bf7dfa37ee916e
#
_cell.length_a   1.000
_cell.length_b   1.000
_cell.length_c   1.000
_cell.angle_alpha   90.00
_cell.angle_beta   90.00
_cell.angle_gamma   90.00
#
_symmetry.space_group_name_H-M   'P 1'
#
loop_
_entity.id
_entity.type
_entity.pdbx_description
1 polymer ?
#
loop_
_entity_poly.entity_id
_entity_poly.type
_entity_poly.pdbx_seq_one_letter_code
_entity_poly.pdbx_strand_id
1 'polypeptide(L)'
;MLRIKHIRIKNFRSIVDLNIDVERMNIFVGLNDAGKSNVLKALNLFFNGETEPGTAFDFDTDYSKYAPIRKKKAKEITISIVFAIPERYSYHEDVVWTKIWREGGLHKDNSSDWNFTPYSKVPTLIKRVKYKYVPAIKSDNYFKLLLADLYMSIAKEANNELLEKAEEYSYALDGFTQKIGLRVQKTVGIKSNLIMPANQVDIFKELVFMTNDQSGEYINLSYRGDGIKAIHIPAILKYISEQDNRLMINTAVPITSIWGYEEPENGIEMRKCFDLAKELFEFSFDVQEFITTHSPAFYQLGNESGAKVYYVYKGEDDYSSQLREEMDPLELHDKVGMMPIIAPIVAEKQKEIKAMKELLSSAKFMDKETIFVEGVTDKEYLEMAINAYSQLLSEKLQNEKLQIVTREENGCGTGLLVDWAIAWMHMNYNSKAVVLFDADKEGIDAKNAVNEAKKRVKKSYKLKAVLLKPTEDVKVVNDKINNSITFMVEHLLSYECWRHLKNNNWVEERKQTEMFNMFNNVMDKTKSLNSTIKELVENEDLRETIISYIPKDEKKKQILKFVGREVASGNVSILQGFQNTINMLEKEFK
;
A
#
# COMPACT_ATOMS: atom_id res chain seq x y z
N MET A 1 -19.75 -9.81 -7.59
CA MET A 1 -20.35 -9.13 -6.41
C MET A 1 -21.39 -8.12 -6.91
N LEU A 2 -22.53 -7.94 -6.23
CA LEU A 2 -23.43 -6.81 -6.47
C LEU A 2 -22.70 -5.52 -6.12
N ARG A 3 -22.81 -4.48 -6.97
CA ARG A 3 -22.16 -3.20 -6.71
C ARG A 3 -23.04 -2.04 -7.16
N ILE A 4 -22.88 -0.93 -6.52
CA ILE A 4 -23.39 0.35 -7.02
C ILE A 4 -22.52 0.77 -8.20
N LYS A 5 -23.15 1.17 -9.30
CA LYS A 5 -22.53 1.65 -10.52
C LYS A 5 -22.68 3.16 -10.67
N HIS A 6 -23.82 3.68 -10.20
CA HIS A 6 -24.16 5.08 -10.35
C HIS A 6 -24.99 5.59 -9.17
N ILE A 7 -24.76 6.82 -8.76
CA ILE A 7 -25.46 7.50 -7.68
C ILE A 7 -25.94 8.87 -8.16
N ARG A 8 -27.20 9.17 -7.89
CA ARG A 8 -27.75 10.51 -8.05
C ARG A 8 -28.38 10.98 -6.75
N ILE A 9 -27.96 12.17 -6.26
CA ILE A 9 -28.47 12.78 -5.05
C ILE A 9 -29.01 14.17 -5.39
N LYS A 10 -30.24 14.47 -4.99
CA LYS A 10 -30.86 15.77 -5.22
C LYS A 10 -31.36 16.38 -3.92
N ASN A 11 -31.06 17.68 -3.76
CA ASN A 11 -31.55 18.54 -2.67
C ASN A 11 -31.25 18.02 -1.26
N PHE A 12 -30.09 17.39 -1.05
CA PHE A 12 -29.68 16.88 0.23
C PHE A 12 -28.53 17.72 0.80
N ARG A 13 -28.75 18.38 1.94
CA ARG A 13 -27.79 19.24 2.65
C ARG A 13 -27.11 20.25 1.72
N SER A 14 -25.82 20.15 1.48
CA SER A 14 -25.11 21.01 0.54
C SER A 14 -25.22 20.59 -0.94
N ILE A 15 -25.80 19.42 -1.21
CA ILE A 15 -25.93 18.89 -2.56
C ILE A 15 -27.26 19.32 -3.17
N VAL A 16 -27.22 20.01 -4.32
CA VAL A 16 -28.40 20.37 -5.12
C VAL A 16 -28.72 19.30 -6.16
N ASP A 17 -27.77 18.94 -7.00
CA ASP A 17 -27.88 17.83 -7.95
C ASP A 17 -26.49 17.23 -8.18
N LEU A 18 -26.26 16.05 -7.66
CA LEU A 18 -25.06 15.28 -7.82
C LEU A 18 -25.36 14.04 -8.66
N ASN A 19 -24.51 13.76 -9.63
CA ASN A 19 -24.68 12.64 -10.54
C ASN A 19 -23.30 12.04 -10.85
N ILE A 20 -22.98 10.84 -10.33
CA ILE A 20 -21.63 10.25 -10.38
C ILE A 20 -21.65 8.76 -10.68
N ASP A 21 -20.69 8.33 -11.49
CA ASP A 21 -20.39 6.91 -11.71
C ASP A 21 -19.37 6.45 -10.68
N VAL A 22 -19.59 5.32 -10.05
CA VAL A 22 -18.79 4.83 -8.95
C VAL A 22 -18.16 3.48 -9.26
N GLU A 23 -17.01 3.23 -8.64
CA GLU A 23 -16.22 2.01 -8.76
C GLU A 23 -16.16 1.24 -7.43
N ARG A 24 -15.24 0.29 -7.32
CA ARG A 24 -15.07 -0.51 -6.08
C ARG A 24 -14.65 0.35 -4.90
N MET A 25 -13.70 1.26 -5.14
CA MET A 25 -13.23 2.22 -4.16
C MET A 25 -13.43 3.63 -4.71
N ASN A 26 -14.07 4.48 -3.93
CA ASN A 26 -14.43 5.85 -4.29
C ASN A 26 -13.93 6.80 -3.22
N ILE A 27 -13.06 7.73 -3.58
CA ILE A 27 -12.38 8.62 -2.65
C ILE A 27 -12.85 10.05 -2.91
N PHE A 28 -13.44 10.68 -1.90
CA PHE A 28 -13.89 12.07 -1.94
C PHE A 28 -12.90 12.93 -1.17
N VAL A 29 -12.16 13.75 -1.90
CA VAL A 29 -11.14 14.64 -1.34
C VAL A 29 -11.54 16.09 -1.55
N GLY A 30 -11.16 17.01 -0.66
CA GLY A 30 -11.46 18.42 -0.76
C GLY A 30 -11.31 19.12 0.58
N LEU A 31 -11.48 20.44 0.59
CA LEU A 31 -11.38 21.26 1.81
C LEU A 31 -12.46 20.91 2.85
N ASN A 32 -12.23 21.36 4.09
CA ASN A 32 -13.26 21.27 5.13
C ASN A 32 -14.52 22.01 4.67
N ASP A 33 -15.68 21.52 5.10
CA ASP A 33 -17.00 22.04 4.73
C ASP A 33 -17.33 22.01 3.21
N ALA A 34 -16.52 21.38 2.36
CA ALA A 34 -16.84 21.20 0.94
C ALA A 34 -18.08 20.32 0.69
N GLY A 35 -18.48 19.52 1.69
CA GLY A 35 -19.64 18.64 1.61
C GLY A 35 -19.32 17.18 1.30
N LYS A 36 -18.06 16.75 1.42
CA LYS A 36 -17.62 15.35 1.21
C LYS A 36 -18.49 14.34 1.93
N SER A 37 -18.70 14.54 3.24
CA SER A 37 -19.48 13.63 4.10
C SER A 37 -20.95 13.53 3.68
N ASN A 38 -21.50 14.52 2.98
CA ASN A 38 -22.90 14.51 2.61
C ASN A 38 -23.24 13.40 1.59
N VAL A 39 -22.27 12.95 0.78
CA VAL A 39 -22.44 11.78 -0.09
C VAL A 39 -22.63 10.52 0.75
N LEU A 40 -21.79 10.30 1.75
CA LEU A 40 -21.86 9.12 2.63
C LEU A 40 -23.13 9.15 3.50
N LYS A 41 -23.50 10.33 4.02
CA LYS A 41 -24.72 10.54 4.80
C LYS A 41 -25.99 10.32 3.97
N ALA A 42 -25.98 10.70 2.69
CA ALA A 42 -27.08 10.41 1.78
C ALA A 42 -27.24 8.89 1.55
N LEU A 43 -26.13 8.17 1.40
CA LEU A 43 -26.16 6.71 1.33
C LEU A 43 -26.65 6.09 2.65
N ASN A 44 -26.24 6.63 3.80
CA ASN A 44 -26.71 6.16 5.08
C ASN A 44 -28.24 6.38 5.25
N LEU A 45 -28.72 7.53 4.86
CA LEU A 45 -30.16 7.81 4.81
C LEU A 45 -30.89 6.82 3.88
N PHE A 46 -30.30 6.53 2.72
CA PHE A 46 -30.93 5.62 1.76
C PHE A 46 -31.04 4.19 2.25
N PHE A 47 -29.98 3.63 2.84
CA PHE A 47 -29.95 2.24 3.26
C PHE A 47 -30.49 2.02 4.67
N ASN A 48 -30.16 2.90 5.61
CA ASN A 48 -30.41 2.71 7.03
C ASN A 48 -31.54 3.62 7.59
N GLY A 49 -31.98 4.62 6.83
CA GLY A 49 -33.03 5.55 7.26
C GLY A 49 -32.55 6.63 8.25
N GLU A 50 -31.25 6.74 8.45
CA GLU A 50 -30.60 7.72 9.34
C GLU A 50 -29.47 8.43 8.61
N THR A 51 -29.12 9.66 8.99
CA THR A 51 -28.05 10.41 8.36
C THR A 51 -26.70 10.14 9.01
N GLU A 52 -26.69 9.91 10.31
CA GLU A 52 -25.53 9.46 11.10
C GLU A 52 -26.00 8.38 12.08
N PRO A 53 -25.11 7.54 12.63
CA PRO A 53 -25.49 6.51 13.58
C PRO A 53 -26.32 7.08 14.75
N GLY A 54 -27.56 6.65 14.86
CA GLY A 54 -28.50 7.12 15.88
C GLY A 54 -29.14 8.49 15.62
N THR A 55 -28.90 9.12 14.46
CA THR A 55 -29.51 10.41 14.09
C THR A 55 -30.58 10.20 13.03
N ALA A 56 -31.83 10.32 13.43
CA ALA A 56 -32.97 10.19 12.53
C ALA A 56 -32.99 11.30 11.47
N PHE A 57 -33.61 11.00 10.34
CA PHE A 57 -33.88 11.98 9.29
C PHE A 57 -34.70 13.16 9.82
N ASP A 58 -34.26 14.39 9.52
CA ASP A 58 -34.97 15.62 9.79
C ASP A 58 -34.96 16.50 8.54
N PHE A 59 -36.15 16.74 7.99
CA PHE A 59 -36.30 17.43 6.72
C PHE A 59 -35.76 18.88 6.74
N ASP A 60 -35.90 19.58 7.84
CA ASP A 60 -35.49 21.00 7.94
C ASP A 60 -33.96 21.15 7.91
N THR A 61 -33.26 20.17 8.44
CA THR A 61 -31.78 20.14 8.45
C THR A 61 -31.19 19.44 7.24
N ASP A 62 -31.88 18.44 6.70
CA ASP A 62 -31.39 17.59 5.63
C ASP A 62 -31.77 18.06 4.22
N TYR A 63 -32.83 18.89 4.09
CA TYR A 63 -33.17 19.50 2.81
C TYR A 63 -32.19 20.62 2.44
N SER A 64 -31.72 20.63 1.19
CA SER A 64 -30.72 21.60 0.74
C SER A 64 -31.25 23.04 0.75
N LYS A 65 -30.57 23.91 1.51
CA LYS A 65 -30.84 25.35 1.53
C LYS A 65 -30.49 26.04 0.21
N TYR A 66 -29.68 25.39 -0.62
CA TYR A 66 -29.27 25.88 -1.94
C TYR A 66 -30.19 25.41 -3.05
N ALA A 67 -31.19 24.56 -2.74
CA ALA A 67 -32.12 24.05 -3.73
C ALA A 67 -32.97 25.16 -4.32
N PRO A 68 -33.15 25.25 -5.66
CA PRO A 68 -33.92 26.32 -6.30
C PRO A 68 -35.41 26.20 -5.92
N ILE A 69 -35.98 27.30 -5.46
CA ILE A 69 -37.40 27.38 -5.11
C ILE A 69 -38.25 27.32 -6.37
N ARG A 70 -39.02 26.27 -6.57
CA ARG A 70 -39.91 26.06 -7.71
C ARG A 70 -41.36 26.27 -7.25
N LYS A 71 -42.02 27.29 -7.78
CA LYS A 71 -43.45 27.51 -7.49
C LYS A 71 -44.28 26.29 -7.87
N LYS A 72 -45.20 25.89 -7.00
CA LYS A 72 -46.12 24.74 -7.18
C LYS A 72 -45.47 23.35 -7.20
N LYS A 73 -44.21 23.15 -6.80
CA LYS A 73 -43.58 21.85 -6.62
C LYS A 73 -43.29 21.62 -5.14
N ALA A 74 -43.58 20.42 -4.66
CA ALA A 74 -43.18 20.01 -3.31
C ALA A 74 -41.66 20.01 -3.17
N LYS A 75 -41.16 20.40 -2.01
CA LYS A 75 -39.77 20.23 -1.64
C LYS A 75 -39.49 18.74 -1.43
N GLU A 76 -38.50 18.22 -2.11
CA GLU A 76 -38.17 16.78 -2.09
C GLU A 76 -36.68 16.57 -2.09
N ILE A 77 -36.23 15.60 -1.27
CA ILE A 77 -34.90 14.99 -1.39
C ILE A 77 -35.07 13.73 -2.20
N THR A 78 -34.26 13.55 -3.23
CA THR A 78 -34.29 12.34 -4.06
C THR A 78 -32.92 11.70 -4.08
N ILE A 79 -32.85 10.41 -3.77
CA ILE A 79 -31.63 9.62 -3.89
C ILE A 79 -31.94 8.42 -4.77
N SER A 80 -31.18 8.28 -5.86
CA SER A 80 -31.29 7.17 -6.82
C SER A 80 -29.98 6.44 -6.92
N ILE A 81 -30.01 5.13 -6.80
CA ILE A 81 -28.85 4.24 -6.87
C ILE A 81 -29.07 3.22 -7.98
N VAL A 82 -28.08 3.08 -8.85
CA VAL A 82 -28.07 2.08 -9.93
C VAL A 82 -27.15 0.94 -9.52
N PHE A 83 -27.69 -0.26 -9.51
CA PHE A 83 -26.97 -1.49 -9.18
C PHE A 83 -26.62 -2.28 -10.42
N ALA A 84 -25.35 -2.66 -10.57
CA ALA A 84 -24.90 -3.65 -11.54
C ALA A 84 -25.10 -5.05 -10.96
N ILE A 85 -25.90 -5.86 -11.65
CA ILE A 85 -26.22 -7.22 -11.22
C ILE A 85 -25.08 -8.17 -11.63
N PRO A 86 -24.60 -9.06 -10.73
CA PRO A 86 -23.56 -10.03 -11.07
C PRO A 86 -23.98 -10.99 -12.17
N GLU A 87 -23.07 -11.34 -13.07
CA GLU A 87 -23.30 -12.22 -14.24
C GLU A 87 -23.91 -13.60 -13.91
N ARG A 88 -23.72 -14.09 -12.69
CA ARG A 88 -24.29 -15.37 -12.23
C ARG A 88 -25.82 -15.38 -12.11
N TYR A 89 -26.46 -14.20 -12.17
CA TYR A 89 -27.91 -14.07 -12.19
C TYR A 89 -28.41 -13.98 -13.65
N SER A 90 -29.57 -14.55 -13.95
CA SER A 90 -30.16 -14.51 -15.28
C SER A 90 -30.67 -13.13 -15.71
N TYR A 91 -30.61 -12.15 -14.86
CA TYR A 91 -30.96 -10.76 -15.11
C TYR A 91 -29.70 -9.94 -15.31
N HIS A 92 -29.53 -9.31 -16.47
CA HIS A 92 -28.28 -8.64 -16.86
C HIS A 92 -28.39 -7.12 -17.00
N GLU A 93 -29.58 -6.58 -16.77
CA GLU A 93 -29.78 -5.13 -16.80
C GLU A 93 -29.45 -4.50 -15.45
N ASP A 94 -29.07 -3.21 -15.49
CA ASP A 94 -28.87 -2.43 -14.29
C ASP A 94 -30.21 -2.15 -13.59
N VAL A 95 -30.26 -2.20 -12.28
CA VAL A 95 -31.49 -1.97 -11.50
C VAL A 95 -31.41 -0.63 -10.79
N VAL A 96 -32.40 0.22 -11.03
CA VAL A 96 -32.50 1.53 -10.40
C VAL A 96 -33.37 1.43 -9.15
N TRP A 97 -32.83 1.87 -8.02
CA TRP A 97 -33.56 2.02 -6.77
C TRP A 97 -33.59 3.49 -6.36
N THR A 98 -34.79 4.09 -6.31
CA THR A 98 -35.01 5.51 -5.99
C THR A 98 -35.89 5.64 -4.77
N LYS A 99 -35.43 6.48 -3.83
CA LYS A 99 -36.22 6.90 -2.67
C LYS A 99 -36.38 8.41 -2.67
N ILE A 100 -37.55 8.87 -2.24
CA ILE A 100 -37.91 10.30 -2.17
C ILE A 100 -38.39 10.60 -0.76
N TRP A 101 -37.83 11.63 -0.15
CA TRP A 101 -38.23 12.12 1.18
C TRP A 101 -38.88 13.49 1.05
N ARG A 102 -39.88 13.72 1.87
CA ARG A 102 -40.57 15.01 2.10
C ARG A 102 -40.58 15.34 3.59
N GLU A 103 -41.21 16.42 3.97
CA GLU A 103 -41.33 16.86 5.37
C GLU A 103 -41.87 15.76 6.29
N GLY A 104 -42.76 14.92 5.84
CA GLY A 104 -43.29 13.76 6.61
C GLY A 104 -42.42 12.49 6.59
N GLY A 105 -41.18 12.57 6.10
CA GLY A 105 -40.27 11.42 6.03
C GLY A 105 -40.21 10.77 4.64
N LEU A 106 -40.00 9.46 4.57
CA LEU A 106 -39.93 8.70 3.31
C LEU A 106 -41.30 8.74 2.62
N HIS A 107 -41.38 9.43 1.48
CA HIS A 107 -42.59 9.64 0.71
C HIS A 107 -42.80 8.55 -0.37
N LYS A 108 -41.73 8.16 -1.07
CA LYS A 108 -41.81 7.14 -2.13
C LYS A 108 -40.56 6.25 -2.11
N ASP A 109 -40.76 4.96 -2.28
CA ASP A 109 -39.74 3.96 -2.57
C ASP A 109 -40.18 3.19 -3.82
N ASN A 110 -39.41 3.33 -4.92
CA ASN A 110 -39.76 2.69 -6.18
C ASN A 110 -39.44 1.18 -6.24
N SER A 111 -38.92 0.61 -5.15
CA SER A 111 -38.69 -0.86 -5.13
C SER A 111 -40.01 -1.66 -5.24
N SER A 112 -41.15 -1.02 -4.95
CA SER A 112 -42.48 -1.59 -5.20
C SER A 112 -42.85 -1.65 -6.68
N ASP A 113 -42.26 -0.78 -7.49
CA ASP A 113 -42.55 -0.65 -8.94
C ASP A 113 -41.68 -1.59 -9.79
N TRP A 114 -40.77 -2.36 -9.16
CA TRP A 114 -39.90 -3.29 -9.85
C TRP A 114 -40.70 -4.46 -10.44
N ASN A 115 -40.53 -4.70 -11.73
CA ASN A 115 -41.21 -5.77 -12.44
C ASN A 115 -40.28 -6.96 -12.71
N PHE A 116 -40.07 -7.79 -11.69
CA PHE A 116 -39.28 -9.02 -11.80
C PHE A 116 -40.20 -10.24 -11.89
N THR A 117 -39.70 -11.32 -12.50
CA THR A 117 -40.39 -12.61 -12.44
C THR A 117 -40.55 -13.07 -10.98
N PRO A 118 -41.60 -13.81 -10.62
CA PRO A 118 -41.88 -14.24 -9.25
C PRO A 118 -40.74 -15.02 -8.58
N TYR A 119 -39.88 -15.66 -9.36
CA TYR A 119 -38.74 -16.47 -8.89
C TYR A 119 -37.39 -15.71 -8.93
N SER A 120 -37.39 -14.44 -9.33
CA SER A 120 -36.17 -13.66 -9.39
C SER A 120 -35.59 -13.41 -7.99
N LYS A 121 -34.33 -13.74 -7.84
CA LYS A 121 -33.56 -13.47 -6.58
C LYS A 121 -33.02 -12.05 -6.53
N VAL A 122 -33.10 -11.28 -7.63
CA VAL A 122 -32.52 -9.93 -7.73
C VAL A 122 -33.09 -8.94 -6.72
N PRO A 123 -34.40 -8.84 -6.51
CA PRO A 123 -34.97 -7.95 -5.48
C PRO A 123 -34.42 -8.25 -4.08
N THR A 124 -34.35 -9.54 -3.73
CA THR A 124 -33.81 -9.98 -2.45
C THR A 124 -32.31 -9.65 -2.34
N LEU A 125 -31.54 -9.82 -3.40
CA LEU A 125 -30.12 -9.49 -3.44
C LEU A 125 -29.88 -8.01 -3.16
N ILE A 126 -30.64 -7.12 -3.80
CA ILE A 126 -30.50 -5.66 -3.63
C ILE A 126 -30.97 -5.23 -2.21
N LYS A 127 -32.11 -5.74 -1.73
CA LYS A 127 -32.64 -5.42 -0.40
C LYS A 127 -31.78 -5.96 0.75
N ARG A 128 -30.88 -6.90 0.49
CA ARG A 128 -29.90 -7.42 1.48
C ARG A 128 -28.57 -6.66 1.52
N VAL A 129 -28.45 -5.57 0.78
CA VAL A 129 -27.28 -4.68 0.92
C VAL A 129 -27.23 -4.12 2.33
N LYS A 130 -26.07 -4.28 2.97
CA LYS A 130 -25.77 -3.67 4.27
C LYS A 130 -24.79 -2.51 4.06
N TYR A 131 -25.24 -1.31 4.33
CA TYR A 131 -24.40 -0.13 4.34
C TYR A 131 -23.86 0.10 5.75
N LYS A 132 -22.54 0.07 5.92
CA LYS A 132 -21.84 0.33 7.16
C LYS A 132 -21.22 1.72 7.12
N TYR A 133 -21.75 2.63 7.91
CA TYR A 133 -21.26 3.99 8.00
C TYR A 133 -20.33 4.16 9.20
N VAL A 134 -19.09 4.61 8.93
CA VAL A 134 -18.07 4.91 9.93
C VAL A 134 -17.91 6.43 10.01
N PRO A 135 -18.31 7.08 11.13
CA PRO A 135 -18.25 8.53 11.26
C PRO A 135 -16.82 9.02 11.45
N ALA A 136 -16.55 10.30 11.15
CA ALA A 136 -15.26 10.93 11.35
C ALA A 136 -14.81 10.86 12.82
N ILE A 137 -15.73 11.09 13.77
CA ILE A 137 -15.50 10.95 15.20
C ILE A 137 -15.91 9.54 15.65
N LYS A 138 -14.93 8.71 15.95
CA LYS A 138 -15.12 7.32 16.39
C LYS A 138 -15.33 7.30 17.91
N SER A 139 -16.55 7.68 18.36
CA SER A 139 -16.91 7.75 19.78
C SER A 139 -16.94 6.37 20.43
N ASP A 140 -16.84 6.33 21.77
CA ASP A 140 -16.97 5.07 22.53
C ASP A 140 -18.34 4.41 22.29
N ASN A 141 -19.40 5.20 22.07
CA ASN A 141 -20.71 4.66 21.72
C ASN A 141 -20.71 3.97 20.36
N TYR A 142 -20.02 4.54 19.36
CA TYR A 142 -19.87 3.91 18.07
C TYR A 142 -19.14 2.56 18.19
N PHE A 143 -18.06 2.50 19.00
CA PHE A 143 -17.35 1.23 19.26
C PHE A 143 -18.24 0.20 19.92
N LYS A 144 -19.04 0.57 20.90
CA LYS A 144 -20.01 -0.34 21.55
C LYS A 144 -21.01 -0.93 20.55
N LEU A 145 -21.51 -0.11 19.63
CA LEU A 145 -22.41 -0.57 18.56
C LEU A 145 -21.69 -1.52 17.58
N LEU A 146 -20.45 -1.19 17.20
CA LEU A 146 -19.65 -2.02 16.33
C LEU A 146 -19.34 -3.39 16.97
N LEU A 147 -19.02 -3.41 18.26
CA LEU A 147 -18.80 -4.66 19.00
C LEU A 147 -20.08 -5.48 19.15
N ALA A 148 -21.22 -4.84 19.33
CA ALA A 148 -22.51 -5.52 19.31
C ALA A 148 -22.80 -6.19 17.95
N ASP A 149 -22.51 -5.49 16.85
CA ASP A 149 -22.62 -6.03 15.50
C ASP A 149 -21.67 -7.22 15.26
N LEU A 150 -20.43 -7.10 15.73
CA LEU A 150 -19.44 -8.18 15.69
C LEU A 150 -19.95 -9.41 16.42
N TYR A 151 -20.45 -9.21 17.63
CA TYR A 151 -21.00 -10.30 18.41
C TYR A 151 -22.19 -10.97 17.71
N MET A 152 -23.14 -10.18 17.20
CA MET A 152 -24.27 -10.71 16.44
C MET A 152 -23.81 -11.56 15.24
N SER A 153 -22.71 -11.19 14.62
CA SER A 153 -22.13 -11.95 13.54
C SER A 153 -21.54 -13.27 14.02
N ILE A 154 -20.79 -13.24 15.12
CA ILE A 154 -20.19 -14.43 15.76
C ILE A 154 -21.28 -15.38 16.25
N ALA A 155 -22.30 -14.87 16.93
CA ALA A 155 -23.39 -15.67 17.47
C ALA A 155 -24.20 -16.41 16.39
N LYS A 156 -24.31 -15.82 15.20
CA LYS A 156 -24.93 -16.49 14.04
C LYS A 156 -24.07 -17.64 13.49
N GLU A 157 -22.75 -17.52 13.53
CA GLU A 157 -21.83 -18.57 13.09
C GLU A 157 -21.75 -19.73 14.09
N ALA A 158 -21.65 -19.39 15.35
CA ALA A 158 -21.49 -20.34 16.46
C ALA A 158 -22.71 -21.23 16.72
N ASN A 159 -23.71 -21.07 16.00
CA ASN A 159 -25.07 -21.56 15.82
C ASN A 159 -25.66 -22.52 16.89
N ASN A 160 -24.93 -22.92 17.89
CA ASN A 160 -25.43 -23.66 19.05
C ASN A 160 -24.47 -23.53 20.23
N GLU A 161 -23.15 -23.51 20.01
CA GLU A 161 -22.19 -23.62 21.11
C GLU A 161 -22.21 -22.40 22.05
N LEU A 162 -22.29 -21.16 21.49
CA LEU A 162 -22.42 -19.96 22.33
C LEU A 162 -23.78 -19.85 23.02
N LEU A 163 -24.86 -20.29 22.36
CA LEU A 163 -26.18 -20.34 22.94
C LEU A 163 -26.23 -21.40 24.05
N GLU A 164 -25.70 -22.60 23.83
CA GLU A 164 -25.60 -23.65 24.86
C GLU A 164 -24.77 -23.18 26.06
N LYS A 165 -23.63 -22.50 25.83
CA LYS A 165 -22.83 -21.94 26.91
C LYS A 165 -23.53 -20.79 27.65
N ALA A 166 -24.27 -19.95 26.93
CA ALA A 166 -25.07 -18.89 27.54
C ALA A 166 -26.21 -19.46 28.40
N GLU A 167 -26.84 -20.55 27.96
CA GLU A 167 -27.82 -21.29 28.77
C GLU A 167 -27.19 -21.93 29.99
N GLU A 168 -26.05 -22.63 29.84
CA GLU A 168 -25.30 -23.18 31.00
C GLU A 168 -24.95 -22.09 32.03
N TYR A 169 -24.50 -20.92 31.55
CA TYR A 169 -24.21 -19.77 32.41
C TYR A 169 -25.47 -19.23 33.11
N SER A 170 -26.59 -19.15 32.39
CA SER A 170 -27.90 -18.76 32.95
C SER A 170 -28.36 -19.74 34.04
N TYR A 171 -28.25 -21.04 33.81
CA TYR A 171 -28.57 -22.05 34.81
C TYR A 171 -27.67 -21.95 36.06
N ALA A 172 -26.39 -21.67 35.86
CA ALA A 172 -25.46 -21.48 36.97
C ALA A 172 -25.82 -20.24 37.80
N LEU A 173 -26.15 -19.11 37.14
CA LEU A 173 -26.64 -17.90 37.85
C LEU A 173 -27.93 -18.14 38.59
N ASP A 174 -28.89 -18.84 38.00
CA ASP A 174 -30.15 -19.19 38.67
C ASP A 174 -29.87 -20.05 39.91
N GLY A 175 -28.98 -21.02 39.83
CA GLY A 175 -28.52 -21.83 40.97
C GLY A 175 -27.96 -20.99 42.12
N PHE A 176 -27.15 -19.98 41.83
CA PHE A 176 -26.63 -19.04 42.85
C PHE A 176 -27.70 -18.14 43.43
N THR A 177 -28.70 -17.71 42.65
CA THR A 177 -29.77 -16.80 43.07
C THR A 177 -30.99 -17.50 43.64
N GLN A 178 -31.10 -18.82 43.52
CA GLN A 178 -32.21 -19.64 44.02
C GLN A 178 -32.50 -19.38 45.50
N LYS A 179 -31.46 -19.21 46.32
CA LYS A 179 -31.64 -18.87 47.76
C LYS A 179 -32.34 -17.55 47.96
N ILE A 180 -32.13 -16.57 47.07
CA ILE A 180 -32.81 -15.26 47.11
C ILE A 180 -34.28 -15.48 46.74
N GLY A 181 -34.55 -16.19 45.64
CA GLY A 181 -35.89 -16.52 45.17
C GLY A 181 -36.73 -17.26 46.21
N LEU A 182 -36.14 -18.26 46.88
CA LEU A 182 -36.82 -19.00 47.98
C LEU A 182 -37.11 -18.10 49.17
N ARG A 183 -36.24 -17.15 49.52
CA ARG A 183 -36.45 -16.20 50.63
C ARG A 183 -37.57 -15.21 50.31
N VAL A 184 -37.58 -14.67 49.07
CA VAL A 184 -38.66 -13.80 48.60
C VAL A 184 -39.99 -14.54 48.56
N GLN A 185 -40.02 -15.77 48.04
CA GLN A 185 -41.22 -16.59 48.00
C GLN A 185 -41.78 -16.86 49.39
N LYS A 186 -40.89 -17.13 50.37
CA LYS A 186 -41.31 -17.37 51.79
C LYS A 186 -41.86 -16.12 52.44
N THR A 187 -41.40 -14.92 52.05
CA THR A 187 -41.77 -13.65 52.67
C THR A 187 -43.01 -13.04 52.02
N VAL A 188 -43.13 -13.06 50.72
CA VAL A 188 -44.18 -12.38 49.95
C VAL A 188 -45.00 -13.31 49.05
N GLY A 189 -44.71 -14.62 49.01
CA GLY A 189 -45.44 -15.60 48.19
C GLY A 189 -45.16 -15.56 46.72
N ILE A 190 -44.22 -14.73 46.26
CA ILE A 190 -43.90 -14.53 44.85
C ILE A 190 -42.62 -15.28 44.51
N LYS A 191 -42.64 -16.11 43.45
CA LYS A 191 -41.43 -16.73 42.91
C LYS A 191 -40.61 -15.69 42.14
N SER A 192 -39.33 -15.58 42.45
CA SER A 192 -38.37 -14.67 41.77
C SER A 192 -37.18 -15.49 41.24
N ASN A 193 -36.89 -15.31 39.97
CA ASN A 193 -35.72 -15.89 39.32
C ASN A 193 -34.92 -14.79 38.60
N LEU A 194 -33.63 -14.93 38.55
CA LEU A 194 -32.80 -14.12 37.68
C LEU A 194 -32.82 -14.75 36.28
N ILE A 195 -33.28 -13.98 35.30
CA ILE A 195 -33.35 -14.44 33.91
C ILE A 195 -32.38 -13.61 33.09
N MET A 196 -31.61 -14.26 32.24
CA MET A 196 -30.81 -13.58 31.25
C MET A 196 -31.69 -12.72 30.33
N PRO A 197 -31.26 -11.53 29.92
CA PRO A 197 -32.01 -10.73 28.96
C PRO A 197 -32.34 -11.56 27.72
N ALA A 198 -33.59 -11.50 27.26
CA ALA A 198 -34.03 -12.17 26.04
C ALA A 198 -33.21 -11.71 24.80
N ASN A 199 -32.71 -10.47 24.84
CA ASN A 199 -31.77 -9.94 23.86
C ASN A 199 -30.36 -10.01 24.45
N GLN A 200 -29.63 -11.04 24.10
CA GLN A 200 -28.24 -11.24 24.52
C GLN A 200 -27.29 -10.15 24.01
N VAL A 201 -27.68 -9.39 22.98
CA VAL A 201 -26.89 -8.27 22.43
C VAL A 201 -26.48 -7.26 23.50
N ASP A 202 -27.36 -7.03 24.51
CA ASP A 202 -27.08 -6.07 25.57
C ASP A 202 -25.95 -6.52 26.50
N ILE A 203 -25.76 -7.82 26.68
CA ILE A 203 -24.62 -8.37 27.42
C ILE A 203 -23.33 -8.13 26.67
N PHE A 204 -23.38 -8.22 25.35
CA PHE A 204 -22.19 -8.14 24.49
C PHE A 204 -21.81 -6.71 24.12
N LYS A 205 -22.69 -5.73 24.34
CA LYS A 205 -22.32 -4.30 24.30
C LYS A 205 -21.29 -3.93 25.39
N GLU A 206 -21.22 -4.72 26.45
CA GLU A 206 -20.23 -4.53 27.52
C GLU A 206 -18.92 -5.31 27.29
N LEU A 207 -18.80 -6.08 26.21
CA LEU A 207 -17.53 -6.69 25.82
C LEU A 207 -16.52 -5.63 25.41
N VAL A 208 -15.28 -5.85 25.79
CA VAL A 208 -14.18 -4.93 25.51
C VAL A 208 -13.05 -5.66 24.81
N PHE A 209 -12.47 -5.01 23.83
CA PHE A 209 -11.22 -5.48 23.27
C PHE A 209 -10.07 -5.18 24.22
N MET A 210 -9.33 -6.24 24.59
CA MET A 210 -8.09 -6.10 25.33
C MET A 210 -6.92 -6.14 24.36
N THR A 211 -6.07 -5.14 24.44
CA THR A 211 -4.84 -5.02 23.61
C THR A 211 -3.63 -5.33 24.47
N ASN A 212 -2.73 -6.15 23.97
CA ASN A 212 -1.44 -6.42 24.60
C ASN A 212 -0.35 -5.60 23.91
N ASP A 213 0.47 -4.92 24.68
CA ASP A 213 1.69 -4.29 24.17
C ASP A 213 2.92 -5.15 24.47
N GLN A 214 4.10 -4.66 24.09
CA GLN A 214 5.36 -5.39 24.30
C GLN A 214 5.69 -5.64 25.78
N SER A 215 5.00 -5.01 26.73
CA SER A 215 5.17 -5.24 28.17
C SER A 215 4.47 -6.51 28.65
N GLY A 216 3.59 -7.07 27.83
CA GLY A 216 2.79 -8.26 28.18
C GLY A 216 1.53 -7.95 28.98
N GLU A 217 1.24 -6.67 29.29
CA GLU A 217 0.04 -6.27 30.02
C GLU A 217 -1.14 -6.05 29.08
N TYR A 218 -2.32 -6.53 29.47
CA TYR A 218 -3.56 -6.32 28.75
C TYR A 218 -4.23 -5.01 29.16
N ILE A 219 -4.40 -4.10 28.21
CA ILE A 219 -5.05 -2.81 28.40
C ILE A 219 -6.30 -2.77 27.52
N ASN A 220 -7.42 -2.33 28.11
CA ASN A 220 -8.67 -2.14 27.36
C ASN A 220 -8.46 -1.16 26.21
N LEU A 221 -8.93 -1.52 25.01
CA LEU A 221 -8.84 -0.70 23.79
C LEU A 221 -9.43 0.71 23.99
N SER A 222 -10.46 0.87 24.86
CA SER A 222 -11.03 2.18 25.14
C SER A 222 -10.05 3.16 25.81
N TYR A 223 -9.01 2.65 26.48
CA TYR A 223 -7.95 3.46 27.09
C TYR A 223 -6.76 3.71 26.15
N ARG A 224 -6.77 3.14 24.96
CA ARG A 224 -5.75 3.42 23.93
C ARG A 224 -6.09 4.73 23.20
N GLY A 225 -5.06 5.31 22.59
CA GLY A 225 -5.25 6.49 21.74
C GLY A 225 -6.17 6.22 20.54
N ASP A 226 -6.82 7.26 20.05
CA ASP A 226 -7.84 7.15 18.99
C ASP A 226 -7.32 6.51 17.69
N GLY A 227 -6.04 6.70 17.37
CA GLY A 227 -5.42 6.06 16.21
C GLY A 227 -5.38 4.53 16.32
N ILE A 228 -5.13 3.98 17.51
CA ILE A 228 -5.17 2.52 17.73
C ILE A 228 -6.60 2.02 17.59
N LYS A 229 -7.57 2.73 18.20
CA LYS A 229 -9.00 2.42 18.05
C LYS A 229 -9.42 2.42 16.58
N ALA A 230 -9.04 3.45 15.82
CA ALA A 230 -9.41 3.61 14.42
C ALA A 230 -8.90 2.46 13.52
N ILE A 231 -7.71 1.92 13.78
CA ILE A 231 -7.13 0.79 13.03
C ILE A 231 -7.92 -0.52 13.26
N HIS A 232 -8.58 -0.70 14.41
CA HIS A 232 -9.38 -1.90 14.66
C HIS A 232 -10.70 -1.93 13.88
N ILE A 233 -11.24 -0.77 13.48
CA ILE A 233 -12.55 -0.68 12.83
C ILE A 233 -12.60 -1.44 11.50
N PRO A 234 -11.68 -1.23 10.53
CA PRO A 234 -11.73 -1.94 9.25
C PRO A 234 -11.62 -3.46 9.43
N ALA A 235 -10.74 -3.92 10.32
CA ALA A 235 -10.57 -5.35 10.59
C ALA A 235 -11.85 -5.99 11.14
N ILE A 236 -12.52 -5.30 12.07
CA ILE A 236 -13.81 -5.76 12.62
C ILE A 236 -14.90 -5.77 11.54
N LEU A 237 -15.02 -4.71 10.74
CA LEU A 237 -15.97 -4.64 9.63
C LEU A 237 -15.72 -5.71 8.58
N LYS A 238 -14.46 -5.99 8.26
CA LYS A 238 -14.07 -7.05 7.33
C LYS A 238 -14.52 -8.40 7.84
N TYR A 239 -14.22 -8.71 9.10
CA TYR A 239 -14.65 -9.95 9.74
C TYR A 239 -16.19 -10.11 9.69
N ILE A 240 -16.96 -9.06 10.08
CA ILE A 240 -18.43 -9.07 10.01
C ILE A 240 -18.92 -9.37 8.58
N SER A 241 -18.30 -8.73 7.56
CA SER A 241 -18.66 -8.93 6.16
C SER A 241 -18.37 -10.36 5.69
N GLU A 242 -17.28 -10.97 6.12
CA GLU A 242 -16.92 -12.35 5.82
C GLU A 242 -17.90 -13.33 6.47
N GLN A 243 -18.28 -13.11 7.72
CA GLN A 243 -19.26 -13.95 8.40
C GLN A 243 -20.66 -13.84 7.77
N ASP A 244 -21.11 -12.63 7.44
CA ASP A 244 -22.37 -12.42 6.71
C ASP A 244 -22.39 -13.18 5.37
N ASN A 245 -21.24 -13.31 4.68
CA ASN A 245 -21.12 -14.08 3.45
C ASN A 245 -21.11 -15.60 3.70
N ARG A 246 -20.41 -16.09 4.72
CA ARG A 246 -20.33 -17.53 5.07
C ARG A 246 -21.68 -18.11 5.47
N LEU A 247 -22.41 -17.41 6.32
CA LEU A 247 -23.75 -17.84 6.79
C LEU A 247 -24.76 -17.99 5.66
N MET A 248 -24.52 -17.36 4.51
CA MET A 248 -25.41 -17.37 3.35
C MET A 248 -25.09 -18.45 2.30
N ILE A 249 -24.06 -19.27 2.49
CA ILE A 249 -23.75 -20.39 1.58
C ILE A 249 -24.95 -21.33 1.46
N ASN A 250 -25.74 -21.50 2.51
CA ASN A 250 -26.95 -22.35 2.54
C ASN A 250 -28.21 -21.67 2.01
N THR A 251 -28.25 -20.34 1.80
CA THR A 251 -29.45 -19.59 1.41
C THR A 251 -29.40 -18.99 0.02
N ALA A 252 -28.59 -19.33 -0.88
CA ALA A 252 -28.60 -18.93 -2.30
C ALA A 252 -28.58 -17.42 -2.64
N VAL A 253 -28.68 -16.49 -1.69
CA VAL A 253 -28.62 -15.03 -1.91
C VAL A 253 -27.68 -14.38 -0.88
N PRO A 254 -26.47 -13.97 -1.29
CA PRO A 254 -25.49 -13.38 -0.39
C PRO A 254 -25.91 -12.00 0.12
N ILE A 255 -25.35 -11.60 1.25
CA ILE A 255 -25.38 -10.22 1.73
C ILE A 255 -24.21 -9.48 1.06
N THR A 256 -24.48 -8.29 0.55
CA THR A 256 -23.42 -7.41 0.01
C THR A 256 -23.16 -6.29 1.03
N SER A 257 -21.92 -6.19 1.50
CA SER A 257 -21.50 -5.09 2.36
C SER A 257 -20.99 -3.93 1.52
N ILE A 258 -21.38 -2.72 1.88
CA ILE A 258 -20.90 -1.45 1.33
C ILE A 258 -20.47 -0.58 2.50
N TRP A 259 -19.29 0.04 2.42
CA TRP A 259 -18.78 0.88 3.51
C TRP A 259 -18.74 2.35 3.12
N GLY A 260 -19.24 3.21 4.00
CA GLY A 260 -19.03 4.65 3.96
C GLY A 260 -18.10 5.03 5.10
N TYR A 261 -16.87 5.40 4.81
CA TYR A 261 -15.85 5.66 5.82
C TYR A 261 -15.44 7.13 5.80
N GLU A 262 -15.80 7.89 6.86
CA GLU A 262 -15.36 9.27 7.00
C GLU A 262 -14.01 9.35 7.66
N GLU A 263 -13.11 10.07 7.00
CA GLU A 263 -11.79 10.45 7.49
C GLU A 263 -11.10 9.30 8.25
N PRO A 264 -10.78 8.18 7.57
CA PRO A 264 -10.14 7.03 8.21
C PRO A 264 -8.81 7.39 8.86
N GLU A 265 -8.14 8.44 8.39
CA GLU A 265 -6.87 8.97 8.90
C GLU A 265 -6.97 9.67 10.25
N ASN A 266 -8.17 10.02 10.73
CA ASN A 266 -8.33 10.80 11.96
C ASN A 266 -7.70 10.11 13.17
N GLY A 267 -6.75 10.83 13.81
CA GLY A 267 -6.02 10.34 14.97
C GLY A 267 -4.88 9.36 14.66
N ILE A 268 -4.63 9.07 13.38
CA ILE A 268 -3.60 8.11 12.95
C ILE A 268 -2.33 8.84 12.50
N GLU A 269 -1.16 8.32 12.86
CA GLU A 269 0.13 8.80 12.35
C GLU A 269 0.20 8.68 10.83
N MET A 270 0.75 9.70 10.14
CA MET A 270 0.81 9.76 8.69
C MET A 270 1.38 8.49 8.04
N ARG A 271 2.42 7.89 8.61
CA ARG A 271 3.01 6.64 8.11
C ARG A 271 1.99 5.50 8.12
N LYS A 272 1.24 5.35 9.21
CA LYS A 272 0.20 4.32 9.35
C LYS A 272 -1.01 4.58 8.46
N CYS A 273 -1.25 5.84 8.05
CA CYS A 273 -2.29 6.15 7.08
C CYS A 273 -2.05 5.47 5.73
N PHE A 274 -0.79 5.36 5.28
CA PHE A 274 -0.47 4.65 4.04
C PHE A 274 -0.73 3.14 4.16
N ASP A 275 -0.42 2.54 5.32
CA ASP A 275 -0.69 1.12 5.56
C ASP A 275 -2.20 0.86 5.60
N LEU A 276 -2.96 1.73 6.30
CA LEU A 276 -4.42 1.65 6.36
C LEU A 276 -5.07 1.85 4.98
N ALA A 277 -4.55 2.79 4.17
CA ALA A 277 -5.06 3.01 2.81
C ALA A 277 -4.88 1.78 1.92
N LYS A 278 -3.73 1.09 2.03
CA LYS A 278 -3.48 -0.18 1.32
C LYS A 278 -4.40 -1.29 1.78
N GLU A 279 -4.61 -1.41 3.09
CA GLU A 279 -5.51 -2.42 3.67
C GLU A 279 -6.96 -2.21 3.19
N LEU A 280 -7.48 -0.97 3.22
CA LEU A 280 -8.80 -0.65 2.70
C LEU A 280 -8.89 -0.90 1.19
N PHE A 281 -7.84 -0.58 0.43
CA PHE A 281 -7.81 -0.92 -0.98
C PHE A 281 -7.89 -2.43 -1.22
N GLU A 282 -7.19 -3.25 -0.45
CA GLU A 282 -7.30 -4.71 -0.52
C GLU A 282 -8.73 -5.17 -0.17
N PHE A 283 -9.37 -4.57 0.83
CA PHE A 283 -10.76 -4.89 1.19
C PHE A 283 -11.77 -4.50 0.10
N SER A 284 -11.44 -3.49 -0.73
CA SER A 284 -12.32 -3.06 -1.83
C SER A 284 -12.57 -4.12 -2.90
N PHE A 285 -11.79 -5.19 -2.94
CA PHE A 285 -12.06 -6.34 -3.83
C PHE A 285 -13.29 -7.15 -3.39
N ASP A 286 -13.62 -7.14 -2.10
CA ASP A 286 -14.73 -7.86 -1.51
C ASP A 286 -15.89 -6.96 -1.06
N VAL A 287 -15.60 -5.68 -0.78
CA VAL A 287 -16.55 -4.70 -0.27
C VAL A 287 -16.44 -3.42 -1.10
N GLN A 288 -17.54 -2.82 -1.49
CA GLN A 288 -17.51 -1.52 -2.16
C GLN A 288 -17.36 -0.41 -1.13
N GLU A 289 -16.41 0.52 -1.37
CA GLU A 289 -16.03 1.54 -0.40
C GLU A 289 -16.23 2.97 -0.92
N PHE A 290 -16.71 3.82 -0.03
CA PHE A 290 -16.87 5.26 -0.21
C PHE A 290 -16.12 5.96 0.93
N ILE A 291 -15.03 6.64 0.63
CA ILE A 291 -14.11 7.21 1.62
C ILE A 291 -14.06 8.72 1.46
N THR A 292 -14.26 9.47 2.55
CA THR A 292 -13.93 10.89 2.58
C THR A 292 -12.60 11.09 3.27
N THR A 293 -11.73 11.92 2.73
CA THR A 293 -10.38 12.10 3.26
C THR A 293 -9.79 13.47 2.95
N HIS A 294 -8.83 13.88 3.79
CA HIS A 294 -7.90 14.96 3.54
C HIS A 294 -6.47 14.43 3.34
N SER A 295 -6.24 13.15 3.60
CA SER A 295 -4.91 12.55 3.62
C SER A 295 -4.41 12.20 2.22
N PRO A 296 -3.18 12.63 1.86
CA PRO A 296 -2.56 12.25 0.60
C PRO A 296 -2.38 10.73 0.46
N ALA A 297 -2.28 10.00 1.58
CA ALA A 297 -2.14 8.55 1.56
C ALA A 297 -3.27 7.85 0.81
N PHE A 298 -4.50 8.34 0.93
CA PHE A 298 -5.66 7.74 0.27
C PHE A 298 -5.79 8.15 -1.19
N TYR A 299 -5.72 9.44 -1.51
CA TYR A 299 -5.95 9.86 -2.89
C TYR A 299 -4.75 9.58 -3.82
N GLN A 300 -3.52 9.54 -3.29
CA GLN A 300 -2.36 9.11 -4.06
C GLN A 300 -2.47 7.62 -4.40
N LEU A 301 -2.79 6.77 -3.41
CA LEU A 301 -3.03 5.35 -3.65
C LEU A 301 -4.18 5.14 -4.65
N GLY A 302 -5.23 5.97 -4.55
CA GLY A 302 -6.35 5.94 -5.48
C GLY A 302 -5.90 6.13 -6.93
N ASN A 303 -5.08 7.13 -7.18
CA ASN A 303 -4.53 7.40 -8.52
C ASN A 303 -3.63 6.27 -9.04
N GLU A 304 -2.85 5.62 -8.16
CA GLU A 304 -1.96 4.52 -8.53
C GLU A 304 -2.69 3.18 -8.74
N SER A 305 -3.76 2.94 -8.00
CA SER A 305 -4.47 1.66 -7.95
C SER A 305 -5.71 1.58 -8.83
N GLY A 306 -6.12 2.68 -9.46
CA GLY A 306 -7.33 2.76 -10.29
C GLY A 306 -8.62 2.89 -9.46
N ALA A 307 -8.55 3.33 -8.22
CA ALA A 307 -9.72 3.80 -7.49
C ALA A 307 -10.21 5.13 -8.07
N LYS A 308 -11.48 5.44 -7.90
CA LYS A 308 -12.07 6.67 -8.42
C LYS A 308 -11.90 7.80 -7.40
N VAL A 309 -11.25 8.89 -7.81
CA VAL A 309 -11.00 10.05 -6.95
C VAL A 309 -11.83 11.23 -7.41
N TYR A 310 -12.60 11.81 -6.49
CA TYR A 310 -13.43 12.97 -6.71
C TYR A 310 -12.94 14.16 -5.89
N TYR A 311 -12.67 15.26 -6.52
CA TYR A 311 -12.47 16.53 -5.83
C TYR A 311 -13.82 17.20 -5.55
N VAL A 312 -14.10 17.41 -4.26
CA VAL A 312 -15.33 18.04 -3.78
C VAL A 312 -15.06 19.48 -3.41
N TYR A 313 -15.83 20.40 -3.97
CA TYR A 313 -15.67 21.84 -3.75
C TYR A 313 -17.03 22.55 -3.69
N LYS A 314 -17.05 23.78 -3.24
CA LYS A 314 -18.24 24.64 -3.29
C LYS A 314 -18.29 25.38 -4.61
N GLY A 315 -19.45 25.38 -5.27
CA GLY A 315 -19.70 26.21 -6.45
C GLY A 315 -19.58 27.70 -6.12
N GLU A 316 -18.98 28.45 -7.01
CA GLU A 316 -18.78 29.91 -6.80
C GLU A 316 -20.09 30.67 -6.75
N ASP A 317 -21.07 30.29 -7.58
CA ASP A 317 -22.33 31.02 -7.74
C ASP A 317 -23.41 30.63 -6.72
N ASP A 318 -23.49 29.34 -6.36
CA ASP A 318 -24.61 28.79 -5.59
C ASP A 318 -24.20 28.16 -4.26
N TYR A 319 -22.90 28.13 -3.95
CA TYR A 319 -22.33 27.50 -2.75
C TYR A 319 -22.73 26.05 -2.52
N SER A 320 -23.30 25.39 -3.54
CA SER A 320 -23.62 23.97 -3.48
C SER A 320 -22.36 23.11 -3.61
N SER A 321 -22.40 21.89 -3.08
CA SER A 321 -21.30 20.94 -3.28
C SER A 321 -21.30 20.40 -4.70
N GLN A 322 -20.17 20.55 -5.36
CA GLN A 322 -19.88 20.07 -6.69
C GLN A 322 -18.73 19.09 -6.66
N LEU A 323 -18.69 18.19 -7.64
CA LEU A 323 -17.61 17.21 -7.77
C LEU A 323 -16.95 17.32 -9.14
N ARG A 324 -15.64 17.17 -9.15
CA ARG A 324 -14.84 17.06 -10.37
C ARG A 324 -14.05 15.74 -10.34
N GLU A 325 -14.21 14.96 -11.39
CA GLU A 325 -13.38 13.78 -11.67
C GLU A 325 -12.14 14.21 -12.46
N GLU A 326 -11.13 13.34 -12.53
CA GLU A 326 -9.95 13.48 -13.39
C GLU A 326 -9.22 14.81 -13.22
N MET A 327 -8.77 15.10 -12.02
CA MET A 327 -7.91 16.25 -11.74
C MET A 327 -6.44 15.84 -11.84
N ASP A 328 -5.61 16.71 -12.42
CA ASP A 328 -4.15 16.54 -12.37
C ASP A 328 -3.68 16.42 -10.91
N PRO A 329 -2.81 15.45 -10.57
CA PRO A 329 -2.37 15.26 -9.19
C PRO A 329 -1.75 16.51 -8.55
N LEU A 330 -1.03 17.35 -9.31
CA LEU A 330 -0.45 18.59 -8.79
C LEU A 330 -1.52 19.64 -8.51
N GLU A 331 -2.52 19.77 -9.40
CA GLU A 331 -3.67 20.64 -9.17
C GLU A 331 -4.44 20.19 -7.93
N LEU A 332 -4.64 18.88 -7.75
CA LEU A 332 -5.30 18.32 -6.57
C LEU A 332 -4.52 18.64 -5.29
N HIS A 333 -3.20 18.45 -5.28
CA HIS A 333 -2.36 18.78 -4.12
C HIS A 333 -2.42 20.26 -3.75
N ASP A 334 -2.46 21.15 -4.75
CA ASP A 334 -2.61 22.58 -4.52
C ASP A 334 -3.97 22.91 -3.90
N LYS A 335 -5.06 22.40 -4.49
CA LYS A 335 -6.44 22.64 -4.05
C LYS A 335 -6.72 22.12 -2.63
N VAL A 336 -6.11 21.02 -2.21
CA VAL A 336 -6.26 20.50 -0.84
C VAL A 336 -5.26 21.09 0.15
N GLY A 337 -4.42 22.04 -0.28
CA GLY A 337 -3.47 22.74 0.59
C GLY A 337 -2.23 21.91 0.98
N MET A 338 -1.90 20.88 0.23
CA MET A 338 -0.74 20.02 0.49
C MET A 338 0.55 20.51 -0.17
N MET A 339 0.47 21.45 -1.12
CA MET A 339 1.62 21.95 -1.87
C MET A 339 2.77 22.48 -0.99
N PRO A 340 2.54 23.19 0.12
CA PRO A 340 3.64 23.64 0.98
C PRO A 340 4.47 22.49 1.56
N ILE A 341 3.87 21.31 1.75
CA ILE A 341 4.53 20.11 2.29
C ILE A 341 5.21 19.32 1.18
N ILE A 342 4.58 19.23 0.02
CA ILE A 342 4.99 18.36 -1.10
C ILE A 342 5.91 19.11 -2.08
N ALA A 343 5.79 20.43 -2.21
CA ALA A 343 6.55 21.21 -3.17
C ALA A 343 8.08 21.00 -3.11
N PRO A 344 8.73 20.87 -1.95
CA PRO A 344 10.15 20.57 -1.90
C PRO A 344 10.49 19.21 -2.55
N ILE A 345 9.67 18.19 -2.27
CA ILE A 345 9.85 16.82 -2.81
C ILE A 345 9.58 16.80 -4.32
N VAL A 346 8.52 17.48 -4.75
CA VAL A 346 8.18 17.62 -6.18
C VAL A 346 9.27 18.38 -6.93
N ALA A 347 9.81 19.46 -6.36
CA ALA A 347 10.91 20.21 -6.97
C ALA A 347 12.17 19.36 -7.13
N GLU A 348 12.50 18.53 -6.16
CA GLU A 348 13.61 17.58 -6.23
C GLU A 348 13.37 16.54 -7.34
N LYS A 349 12.18 15.93 -7.38
CA LYS A 349 11.80 14.97 -8.43
C LYS A 349 11.72 15.59 -9.82
N GLN A 350 11.23 16.82 -9.94
CA GLN A 350 11.24 17.55 -11.22
C GLN A 350 12.66 17.84 -11.70
N LYS A 351 13.59 18.14 -10.78
CA LYS A 351 15.00 18.30 -11.08
C LYS A 351 15.63 17.01 -11.61
N GLU A 352 15.29 15.88 -10.98
CA GLU A 352 15.68 14.54 -11.46
C GLU A 352 15.10 14.22 -12.83
N ILE A 353 13.79 14.44 -13.04
CA ILE A 353 13.10 14.24 -14.31
C ILE A 353 13.69 15.15 -15.41
N LYS A 354 14.02 16.40 -15.07
CA LYS A 354 14.65 17.32 -16.03
C LYS A 354 16.02 16.84 -16.41
N ALA A 355 16.85 16.42 -15.45
CA ALA A 355 18.17 15.83 -15.71
C ALA A 355 18.05 14.55 -16.55
N MET A 356 17.04 13.72 -16.28
CA MET A 356 16.73 12.52 -17.06
C MET A 356 16.27 12.87 -18.49
N LYS A 357 15.42 13.87 -18.66
CA LYS A 357 15.00 14.37 -19.98
C LYS A 357 16.17 14.98 -20.75
N GLU A 358 17.05 15.72 -20.11
CA GLU A 358 18.25 16.28 -20.72
C GLU A 358 19.23 15.17 -21.18
N LEU A 359 19.41 14.13 -20.37
CA LEU A 359 20.15 12.93 -20.74
C LEU A 359 19.51 12.18 -21.92
N LEU A 360 18.19 12.02 -21.91
CA LEU A 360 17.44 11.34 -22.98
C LEU A 360 17.31 12.19 -24.25
N SER A 361 17.28 13.53 -24.13
CA SER A 361 17.16 14.47 -25.25
C SER A 361 18.50 14.73 -25.94
N SER A 362 19.63 14.41 -25.31
CA SER A 362 20.90 14.39 -25.99
C SER A 362 20.90 13.22 -27.00
N ALA A 363 20.44 13.51 -28.22
CA ALA A 363 20.22 12.56 -29.35
C ALA A 363 21.44 11.69 -29.72
N LYS A 364 22.57 11.87 -29.07
CA LYS A 364 23.78 11.06 -29.19
C LYS A 364 23.65 9.63 -28.63
N PHE A 365 22.59 9.32 -27.84
CA PHE A 365 22.41 7.98 -27.25
C PHE A 365 21.78 6.95 -28.20
N MET A 366 21.08 7.40 -29.24
CA MET A 366 20.18 6.52 -29.99
C MET A 366 20.84 5.34 -30.70
N ASP A 367 22.09 5.48 -31.11
CA ASP A 367 22.79 4.47 -31.90
C ASP A 367 24.07 3.91 -31.25
N LYS A 368 24.27 4.17 -29.94
CA LYS A 368 25.47 3.71 -29.24
C LYS A 368 25.15 2.58 -28.27
N GLU A 369 25.96 1.57 -28.23
CA GLU A 369 25.98 0.57 -27.19
C GLU A 369 26.29 1.25 -25.84
N THR A 370 25.57 0.89 -24.78
CA THR A 370 25.63 1.64 -23.51
C THR A 370 25.84 0.71 -22.32
N ILE A 371 26.76 1.08 -21.44
CA ILE A 371 26.88 0.50 -20.08
C ILE A 371 26.47 1.56 -19.08
N PHE A 372 25.45 1.27 -18.29
CA PHE A 372 25.00 2.11 -17.18
C PHE A 372 25.66 1.65 -15.88
N VAL A 373 26.25 2.56 -15.11
CA VAL A 373 26.92 2.31 -13.84
C VAL A 373 26.49 3.30 -12.77
N GLU A 374 26.65 2.95 -11.47
CA GLU A 374 26.10 3.72 -10.35
C GLU A 374 26.84 5.03 -10.10
N GLY A 375 28.16 5.03 -10.22
CA GLY A 375 29.00 6.15 -9.85
C GLY A 375 30.05 6.54 -10.88
N VAL A 376 30.60 7.75 -10.72
CA VAL A 376 31.72 8.23 -11.53
C VAL A 376 32.97 7.37 -11.31
N THR A 377 33.17 6.91 -10.07
CA THR A 377 34.26 6.00 -9.70
C THR A 377 34.15 4.68 -10.46
N ASP A 378 32.95 4.12 -10.56
CA ASP A 378 32.71 2.86 -11.27
C ASP A 378 32.99 3.00 -12.77
N LYS A 379 32.58 4.13 -13.34
CA LYS A 379 32.88 4.46 -14.73
C LYS A 379 34.38 4.50 -14.96
N GLU A 380 35.16 5.23 -14.17
CA GLU A 380 36.59 5.38 -14.35
C GLU A 380 37.33 4.05 -14.14
N TYR A 381 36.94 3.24 -13.12
CA TYR A 381 37.51 1.90 -12.94
C TYR A 381 37.20 0.99 -14.15
N LEU A 382 35.97 1.05 -14.63
CA LEU A 382 35.54 0.21 -15.75
C LEU A 382 36.27 0.60 -17.06
N GLU A 383 36.45 1.90 -17.32
CA GLU A 383 37.23 2.40 -18.47
C GLU A 383 38.68 1.92 -18.42
N MET A 384 39.34 2.05 -17.25
CA MET A 384 40.70 1.54 -17.06
C MET A 384 40.78 0.03 -17.26
N ALA A 385 39.82 -0.72 -16.71
CA ALA A 385 39.80 -2.18 -16.83
C ALA A 385 39.49 -2.66 -18.24
N ILE A 386 38.59 -2.00 -18.96
CA ILE A 386 38.30 -2.27 -20.38
C ILE A 386 39.57 -2.06 -21.23
N ASN A 387 40.24 -0.94 -21.02
CA ASN A 387 41.49 -0.65 -21.78
C ASN A 387 42.60 -1.65 -21.47
N ALA A 388 42.61 -2.22 -20.26
CA ALA A 388 43.60 -3.21 -19.86
C ALA A 388 43.31 -4.63 -20.36
N TYR A 389 42.03 -5.05 -20.43
CA TYR A 389 41.69 -6.46 -20.57
C TYR A 389 40.79 -6.80 -21.76
N SER A 390 40.26 -5.82 -22.53
CA SER A 390 39.42 -6.10 -23.70
C SER A 390 39.74 -5.17 -24.86
N GLN A 391 40.45 -5.66 -25.85
CA GLN A 391 40.73 -4.90 -27.08
C GLN A 391 39.41 -4.53 -27.78
N LEU A 392 38.45 -5.44 -27.86
CA LEU A 392 37.16 -5.20 -28.53
C LEU A 392 36.38 -4.04 -27.91
N LEU A 393 36.23 -4.03 -26.57
CA LEU A 393 35.48 -2.97 -25.87
C LEU A 393 36.27 -1.65 -25.89
N SER A 394 37.61 -1.70 -25.77
CA SER A 394 38.47 -0.52 -25.87
C SER A 394 38.36 0.15 -27.23
N GLU A 395 38.41 -0.62 -28.32
CA GLU A 395 38.20 -0.09 -29.68
C GLU A 395 36.81 0.51 -29.86
N LYS A 396 35.75 -0.11 -29.27
CA LYS A 396 34.41 0.43 -29.33
C LYS A 396 34.26 1.74 -28.53
N LEU A 397 34.93 1.87 -27.39
CA LEU A 397 34.99 3.12 -26.61
C LEU A 397 35.71 4.23 -27.39
N GLN A 398 36.89 3.94 -27.94
CA GLN A 398 37.70 4.90 -28.71
C GLN A 398 36.99 5.38 -29.97
N ASN A 399 36.26 4.49 -30.65
CA ASN A 399 35.46 4.81 -31.84
C ASN A 399 34.08 5.35 -31.54
N GLU A 400 33.82 5.70 -30.28
CA GLU A 400 32.54 6.20 -29.79
C GLU A 400 31.31 5.31 -30.10
N LYS A 401 31.49 4.02 -30.36
CA LYS A 401 30.42 3.04 -30.57
C LYS A 401 29.84 2.51 -29.25
N LEU A 402 30.66 2.49 -28.22
CA LEU A 402 30.28 2.13 -26.83
C LEU A 402 30.46 3.34 -25.93
N GLN A 403 29.59 3.51 -24.94
CA GLN A 403 29.72 4.54 -23.92
C GLN A 403 29.41 3.97 -22.55
N ILE A 404 30.05 4.57 -21.53
CA ILE A 404 29.75 4.26 -20.13
C ILE A 404 29.07 5.49 -19.51
N VAL A 405 27.87 5.31 -19.01
CA VAL A 405 26.99 6.40 -18.55
C VAL A 405 26.76 6.32 -17.06
N THR A 406 26.98 7.42 -16.38
CA THR A 406 26.62 7.66 -14.99
C THR A 406 26.22 9.12 -14.81
N ARG A 407 25.67 9.49 -13.66
CA ARG A 407 25.38 10.89 -13.30
C ARG A 407 26.63 11.59 -12.75
N GLU A 408 26.99 12.72 -13.32
CA GLU A 408 28.24 13.43 -12.98
C GLU A 408 28.26 14.07 -11.59
N GLU A 409 27.11 14.44 -11.01
CA GLU A 409 27.03 15.26 -9.78
C GLU A 409 26.62 14.49 -8.52
N ASN A 410 26.85 13.37 -8.17
CA ASN A 410 26.57 12.64 -6.90
C ASN A 410 26.28 11.15 -7.06
N GLY A 411 26.64 10.58 -8.23
CA GLY A 411 26.25 9.20 -8.56
C GLY A 411 24.75 9.06 -8.87
N CYS A 412 24.37 7.94 -9.45
CA CYS A 412 22.97 7.67 -9.79
C CYS A 412 22.18 7.02 -8.63
N GLY A 413 22.88 6.28 -7.75
CA GLY A 413 22.25 5.31 -6.87
C GLY A 413 21.48 4.22 -7.65
N THR A 414 21.26 3.09 -7.03
CA THR A 414 20.59 1.92 -7.62
C THR A 414 19.18 2.22 -8.17
N GLY A 415 18.41 3.09 -7.48
CA GLY A 415 17.06 3.47 -7.90
C GLY A 415 17.00 4.17 -9.26
N LEU A 416 17.90 5.14 -9.49
CA LEU A 416 17.93 5.88 -10.77
C LEU A 416 18.42 5.00 -11.92
N LEU A 417 19.31 4.05 -11.67
CA LEU A 417 19.70 3.06 -12.68
C LEU A 417 18.53 2.17 -13.13
N VAL A 418 17.67 1.79 -12.19
CA VAL A 418 16.43 1.05 -12.49
C VAL A 418 15.52 1.89 -13.39
N ASP A 419 15.33 3.16 -13.06
CA ASP A 419 14.52 4.08 -13.86
C ASP A 419 15.08 4.28 -15.27
N TRP A 420 16.41 4.40 -15.42
CA TRP A 420 17.06 4.49 -16.72
C TRP A 420 16.93 3.21 -17.53
N ALA A 421 17.04 2.04 -16.90
CA ALA A 421 16.81 0.76 -17.55
C ALA A 421 15.38 0.65 -18.08
N ILE A 422 14.39 1.06 -17.27
CA ILE A 422 12.98 1.08 -17.67
C ILE A 422 12.76 2.07 -18.81
N ALA A 423 13.29 3.30 -18.70
CA ALA A 423 13.21 4.30 -19.76
C ALA A 423 13.80 3.79 -21.07
N TRP A 424 14.97 3.14 -21.03
CA TRP A 424 15.60 2.51 -22.20
C TRP A 424 14.68 1.49 -22.86
N MET A 425 14.00 0.65 -22.08
CA MET A 425 13.05 -0.34 -22.61
C MET A 425 11.89 0.30 -23.39
N HIS A 426 11.46 1.49 -23.00
CA HIS A 426 10.37 2.21 -23.67
C HIS A 426 10.80 3.00 -24.91
N MET A 427 12.10 3.25 -25.09
CA MET A 427 12.63 4.07 -26.20
C MET A 427 12.78 3.33 -27.53
N ASN A 428 12.56 2.01 -27.61
CA ASN A 428 12.67 1.21 -28.85
C ASN A 428 14.05 1.28 -29.56
N TYR A 429 15.15 1.41 -28.81
CA TYR A 429 16.48 1.46 -29.39
C TYR A 429 16.91 0.13 -30.01
N ASN A 430 17.65 0.20 -31.10
CA ASN A 430 18.29 -0.96 -31.76
C ASN A 430 19.62 -1.34 -31.10
N SER A 431 20.23 -0.43 -30.36
CA SER A 431 21.51 -0.63 -29.67
C SER A 431 21.36 -1.54 -28.45
N LYS A 432 22.44 -2.26 -28.11
CA LYS A 432 22.51 -3.06 -26.89
C LYS A 432 22.80 -2.17 -25.68
N ALA A 433 22.20 -2.49 -24.52
CA ALA A 433 22.50 -1.84 -23.25
C ALA A 433 22.74 -2.86 -22.14
N VAL A 434 23.66 -2.56 -21.24
CA VAL A 434 23.93 -3.32 -20.04
C VAL A 434 23.84 -2.38 -18.84
N VAL A 435 23.07 -2.76 -17.82
CA VAL A 435 23.03 -2.08 -16.51
C VAL A 435 23.85 -2.91 -15.55
N LEU A 436 24.94 -2.35 -15.05
CA LEU A 436 25.88 -3.02 -14.18
C LEU A 436 25.67 -2.51 -12.74
N PHE A 437 25.28 -3.40 -11.86
CA PHE A 437 25.05 -3.14 -10.43
C PHE A 437 26.15 -3.74 -9.58
N ASP A 438 26.39 -3.18 -8.41
CA ASP A 438 27.22 -3.80 -7.38
C ASP A 438 26.65 -5.15 -6.93
N ALA A 439 27.50 -6.02 -6.43
CA ALA A 439 27.08 -7.34 -5.96
C ALA A 439 26.73 -7.30 -4.45
N ASP A 440 25.94 -6.33 -4.05
CA ASP A 440 25.40 -6.16 -2.71
C ASP A 440 23.88 -6.36 -2.70
N LYS A 441 23.25 -6.15 -1.55
CA LYS A 441 21.80 -6.34 -1.39
C LYS A 441 21.00 -5.38 -2.28
N GLU A 442 21.41 -4.12 -2.31
CA GLU A 442 20.72 -3.09 -3.09
C GLU A 442 20.83 -3.36 -4.60
N GLY A 443 22.01 -3.73 -5.08
CA GLY A 443 22.23 -4.09 -6.48
C GLY A 443 21.48 -5.36 -6.91
N ILE A 444 21.36 -6.35 -6.02
CA ILE A 444 20.55 -7.55 -6.27
C ILE A 444 19.06 -7.20 -6.39
N ASP A 445 18.54 -6.39 -5.47
CA ASP A 445 17.14 -5.95 -5.48
C ASP A 445 16.85 -5.09 -6.72
N ALA A 446 17.75 -4.18 -7.08
CA ALA A 446 17.64 -3.36 -8.28
C ALA A 446 17.63 -4.18 -9.58
N LYS A 447 18.55 -5.16 -9.70
CA LYS A 447 18.57 -6.09 -10.83
C LYS A 447 17.25 -6.87 -10.95
N ASN A 448 16.69 -7.32 -9.82
CA ASN A 448 15.41 -8.02 -9.79
C ASN A 448 14.26 -7.10 -10.24
N ALA A 449 14.25 -5.84 -9.79
CA ALA A 449 13.28 -4.83 -10.22
C ALA A 449 13.32 -4.60 -11.74
N VAL A 450 14.51 -4.46 -12.34
CA VAL A 450 14.67 -4.35 -13.81
C VAL A 450 14.13 -5.60 -14.51
N ASN A 451 14.42 -6.79 -14.01
CA ASN A 451 13.96 -8.04 -14.60
C ASN A 451 12.43 -8.21 -14.50
N GLU A 452 11.81 -7.78 -13.40
CA GLU A 452 10.35 -7.75 -13.25
C GLU A 452 9.70 -6.73 -14.19
N ALA A 453 10.27 -5.53 -14.32
CA ALA A 453 9.81 -4.54 -15.30
C ALA A 453 9.87 -5.12 -16.73
N LYS A 454 10.94 -5.85 -17.05
CA LYS A 454 11.12 -6.51 -18.37
C LYS A 454 10.03 -7.52 -18.67
N LYS A 455 9.52 -8.27 -17.68
CA LYS A 455 8.42 -9.23 -17.86
C LYS A 455 7.10 -8.55 -18.21
N ARG A 456 6.87 -7.34 -17.70
CA ARG A 456 5.64 -6.57 -17.94
C ARG A 456 5.57 -5.96 -19.34
N VAL A 457 6.70 -5.75 -19.97
CA VAL A 457 6.79 -5.12 -21.29
C VAL A 457 6.94 -6.20 -22.36
N LYS A 458 5.90 -6.39 -23.18
CA LYS A 458 5.75 -7.51 -24.17
C LYS A 458 6.70 -7.46 -25.39
N LYS A 459 7.84 -6.77 -25.33
CA LYS A 459 8.80 -6.65 -26.46
C LYS A 459 10.16 -7.27 -26.12
N SER A 460 10.87 -7.75 -27.14
CA SER A 460 12.27 -8.20 -27.01
C SER A 460 13.17 -6.96 -26.94
N TYR A 461 13.76 -6.74 -25.76
CA TYR A 461 14.71 -5.62 -25.56
C TYR A 461 16.15 -6.11 -25.57
N LYS A 462 17.03 -5.31 -26.15
CA LYS A 462 18.48 -5.52 -26.13
C LYS A 462 19.11 -4.92 -24.86
N LEU A 463 18.42 -4.98 -23.73
CA LEU A 463 18.90 -4.52 -22.43
C LEU A 463 19.09 -5.70 -21.48
N LYS A 464 20.20 -5.72 -20.76
CA LYS A 464 20.53 -6.73 -19.76
C LYS A 464 20.96 -6.10 -18.45
N ALA A 465 20.37 -6.54 -17.33
CA ALA A 465 20.77 -6.16 -15.99
C ALA A 465 21.69 -7.24 -15.40
N VAL A 466 22.88 -6.85 -14.99
CA VAL A 466 23.91 -7.76 -14.49
C VAL A 466 24.52 -7.22 -13.20
N LEU A 467 25.12 -8.12 -12.40
CA LEU A 467 25.92 -7.75 -11.25
C LEU A 467 27.41 -7.85 -11.61
N LEU A 468 28.24 -7.09 -10.91
CA LEU A 468 29.67 -7.29 -10.90
C LEU A 468 30.00 -8.77 -10.70
N LYS A 469 31.01 -9.28 -11.38
CA LYS A 469 31.41 -10.68 -11.26
C LYS A 469 32.50 -10.83 -10.21
N PRO A 470 32.35 -11.81 -9.29
CA PRO A 470 33.35 -12.05 -8.26
C PRO A 470 34.66 -12.56 -8.89
N THR A 471 35.76 -12.34 -8.17
CA THR A 471 37.03 -13.04 -8.45
C THR A 471 36.87 -14.53 -8.21
N GLU A 472 37.76 -15.36 -8.76
CA GLU A 472 37.69 -16.82 -8.57
C GLU A 472 37.77 -17.22 -7.08
N ASP A 473 38.56 -16.53 -6.28
CA ASP A 473 38.69 -16.75 -4.85
C ASP A 473 37.36 -16.52 -4.11
N VAL A 474 36.69 -15.41 -4.40
CA VAL A 474 35.37 -15.09 -3.84
C VAL A 474 34.33 -16.11 -4.29
N LYS A 475 34.40 -16.56 -5.54
CA LYS A 475 33.48 -17.57 -6.07
C LYS A 475 33.63 -18.91 -5.36
N VAL A 476 34.85 -19.37 -5.11
CA VAL A 476 35.11 -20.60 -4.34
C VAL A 476 34.52 -20.50 -2.93
N VAL A 477 34.62 -19.34 -2.29
CA VAL A 477 34.02 -19.14 -0.96
C VAL A 477 32.49 -19.10 -1.05
N ASN A 478 31.90 -18.43 -2.04
CA ASN A 478 30.46 -18.40 -2.27
C ASN A 478 29.87 -19.81 -2.41
N ASP A 479 30.55 -20.68 -3.17
CA ASP A 479 30.14 -22.09 -3.35
C ASP A 479 30.20 -22.86 -2.01
N LYS A 480 31.25 -22.63 -1.19
CA LYS A 480 31.39 -23.27 0.14
C LYS A 480 30.31 -22.80 1.14
N ILE A 481 29.94 -21.51 1.12
CA ILE A 481 28.97 -20.95 2.08
C ILE A 481 27.51 -21.06 1.61
N ASN A 482 27.29 -21.52 0.38
CA ASN A 482 25.98 -21.54 -0.28
C ASN A 482 25.26 -20.19 -0.15
N ASN A 483 26.02 -19.10 -0.32
CA ASN A 483 25.56 -17.72 -0.22
C ASN A 483 26.52 -16.84 -1.06
N SER A 484 26.25 -15.54 -1.15
CA SER A 484 27.09 -14.60 -1.86
C SER A 484 27.76 -13.62 -0.90
N ILE A 485 29.08 -13.49 -1.02
CA ILE A 485 29.81 -12.39 -0.40
C ILE A 485 29.39 -11.10 -1.12
N THR A 486 28.98 -10.10 -0.37
CA THR A 486 28.65 -8.78 -0.89
C THR A 486 29.90 -7.99 -1.20
N PHE A 487 29.98 -7.40 -2.40
CA PHE A 487 31.14 -6.59 -2.79
C PHE A 487 30.75 -5.46 -3.75
N MET A 488 31.51 -4.37 -3.66
CA MET A 488 31.45 -3.19 -4.54
C MET A 488 32.60 -3.24 -5.56
N VAL A 489 32.64 -2.27 -6.45
CA VAL A 489 33.64 -2.16 -7.50
C VAL A 489 35.08 -2.15 -6.96
N GLU A 490 35.35 -1.49 -5.83
CA GLU A 490 36.68 -1.43 -5.23
C GLU A 490 37.19 -2.78 -4.69
N HIS A 491 36.29 -3.71 -4.41
CA HIS A 491 36.69 -5.07 -4.00
C HIS A 491 37.29 -5.90 -5.14
N LEU A 492 37.20 -5.42 -6.39
CA LEU A 492 37.86 -6.02 -7.56
C LEU A 492 39.31 -5.57 -7.73
N LEU A 493 39.82 -4.69 -6.86
CA LEU A 493 41.23 -4.30 -6.85
C LEU A 493 42.10 -5.42 -6.26
N SER A 494 43.39 -5.47 -6.65
CA SER A 494 44.32 -6.49 -6.19
C SER A 494 44.54 -6.47 -4.68
N TYR A 495 44.93 -7.59 -4.10
CA TYR A 495 45.28 -7.68 -2.66
C TYR A 495 46.42 -6.73 -2.25
N GLU A 496 47.37 -6.48 -3.16
CA GLU A 496 48.41 -5.49 -2.92
C GLU A 496 47.83 -4.09 -2.77
N CYS A 497 46.88 -3.72 -3.61
CA CYS A 497 46.17 -2.47 -3.48
C CYS A 497 45.46 -2.41 -2.12
N TRP A 498 44.74 -3.46 -1.74
CA TRP A 498 44.02 -3.51 -0.47
C TRP A 498 44.94 -3.36 0.75
N ARG A 499 46.14 -3.95 0.74
CA ARG A 499 47.14 -3.75 1.78
C ARG A 499 47.57 -2.27 1.86
N HIS A 500 47.76 -1.62 0.70
CA HIS A 500 48.05 -0.18 0.64
C HIS A 500 46.91 0.67 1.23
N LEU A 501 45.63 0.36 0.86
CA LEU A 501 44.45 1.07 1.39
C LEU A 501 44.38 0.93 2.93
N LYS A 502 44.62 -0.26 3.46
CA LYS A 502 44.63 -0.54 4.89
C LYS A 502 45.70 0.24 5.61
N ASN A 503 46.92 0.24 5.09
CA ASN A 503 48.08 0.97 5.68
C ASN A 503 47.86 2.48 5.72
N ASN A 504 47.07 3.02 4.78
CA ASN A 504 46.75 4.46 4.72
C ASN A 504 45.42 4.81 5.44
N ASN A 505 44.79 3.86 6.12
CA ASN A 505 43.53 4.07 6.83
C ASN A 505 42.36 4.54 5.90
N TRP A 506 42.34 4.05 4.66
CA TRP A 506 41.28 4.36 3.67
C TRP A 506 40.14 3.37 3.68
N VAL A 507 40.21 2.36 4.52
CA VAL A 507 39.21 1.33 4.72
C VAL A 507 38.70 1.33 6.16
N GLU A 508 37.50 0.77 6.36
CA GLU A 508 36.90 0.53 7.68
C GLU A 508 36.46 -0.93 7.80
N GLU A 509 36.34 -1.42 9.01
CA GLU A 509 35.92 -2.79 9.28
C GLU A 509 34.43 -2.97 8.91
N ARG A 510 34.12 -4.08 8.26
CA ARG A 510 32.71 -4.48 8.04
C ARG A 510 32.01 -4.72 9.36
N LYS A 511 30.71 -4.33 9.40
CA LYS A 511 29.86 -4.61 10.55
C LYS A 511 29.72 -6.12 10.76
N GLN A 512 29.78 -6.56 12.00
CA GLN A 512 29.61 -7.97 12.34
C GLN A 512 28.29 -8.55 11.85
N THR A 513 27.22 -7.75 11.81
CA THR A 513 25.92 -8.14 11.27
C THR A 513 25.96 -8.45 9.78
N GLU A 514 26.76 -7.72 9.00
CA GLU A 514 26.93 -7.98 7.56
C GLU A 514 27.72 -9.28 7.35
N MET A 515 28.83 -9.43 8.06
CA MET A 515 29.61 -10.67 8.02
C MET A 515 28.78 -11.88 8.46
N PHE A 516 27.99 -11.75 9.50
CA PHE A 516 27.08 -12.81 9.93
C PHE A 516 26.08 -13.19 8.83
N ASN A 517 25.49 -12.22 8.17
CA ASN A 517 24.52 -12.47 7.08
C ASN A 517 25.15 -13.19 5.88
N MET A 518 26.42 -12.93 5.57
CA MET A 518 27.12 -13.64 4.51
C MET A 518 27.34 -15.12 4.83
N PHE A 519 27.64 -15.45 6.10
CA PHE A 519 27.99 -16.79 6.53
C PHE A 519 26.87 -17.54 7.28
N ASN A 520 25.67 -16.99 7.42
CA ASN A 520 24.58 -17.52 8.23
C ASN A 520 24.15 -18.95 7.83
N ASN A 521 24.22 -19.29 6.55
CA ASN A 521 23.82 -20.61 6.02
C ASN A 521 24.73 -21.76 6.50
N VAL A 522 25.95 -21.42 6.93
CA VAL A 522 26.98 -22.39 7.33
C VAL A 522 27.45 -22.22 8.79
N MET A 523 26.78 -21.30 9.52
CA MET A 523 27.09 -21.06 10.93
C MET A 523 26.70 -22.26 11.82
N ASP A 524 27.67 -22.79 12.52
CA ASP A 524 27.44 -23.77 13.61
C ASP A 524 27.18 -22.98 14.91
N LYS A 525 26.14 -23.38 15.66
CA LYS A 525 25.78 -22.78 16.96
C LYS A 525 26.88 -22.86 18.00
N THR A 526 27.86 -23.75 17.82
CA THR A 526 28.97 -23.99 18.73
C THR A 526 30.23 -23.20 18.40
N LYS A 527 30.29 -22.57 17.21
CA LYS A 527 31.47 -21.83 16.72
C LYS A 527 31.23 -20.33 16.66
N SER A 528 32.27 -19.54 16.92
CA SER A 528 32.23 -18.09 16.70
C SER A 528 32.26 -17.77 15.19
N LEU A 529 31.71 -16.61 14.79
CA LEU A 529 31.75 -16.13 13.41
C LEU A 529 33.18 -16.12 12.85
N ASN A 530 34.13 -15.58 13.61
CA ASN A 530 35.55 -15.50 13.21
C ASN A 530 36.18 -16.87 13.01
N SER A 531 35.82 -17.88 13.84
CA SER A 531 36.28 -19.24 13.68
C SER A 531 35.73 -19.87 12.39
N THR A 532 34.47 -19.66 12.12
CA THR A 532 33.79 -20.13 10.88
C THR A 532 34.40 -19.52 9.63
N ILE A 533 34.63 -18.20 9.64
CA ILE A 533 35.28 -17.49 8.52
C ILE A 533 36.69 -18.04 8.29
N LYS A 534 37.49 -18.23 9.36
CA LYS A 534 38.86 -18.76 9.26
C LYS A 534 38.93 -20.16 8.70
N GLU A 535 37.93 -20.97 9.00
CA GLU A 535 37.84 -22.37 8.52
C GLU A 535 37.43 -22.45 7.04
N LEU A 536 36.47 -21.61 6.62
CA LEU A 536 35.90 -21.67 5.27
C LEU A 536 36.69 -20.87 4.24
N VAL A 537 37.35 -19.80 4.68
CA VAL A 537 38.14 -18.90 3.82
C VAL A 537 39.63 -19.17 4.07
N GLU A 538 40.17 -20.08 3.31
CA GLU A 538 41.61 -20.48 3.41
C GLU A 538 42.54 -19.35 2.95
N ASN A 539 42.15 -18.58 1.94
CA ASN A 539 42.95 -17.45 1.45
C ASN A 539 42.97 -16.33 2.50
N GLU A 540 44.17 -16.11 3.09
CA GLU A 540 44.39 -15.10 4.14
C GLU A 540 44.22 -13.68 3.62
N ASP A 541 44.70 -13.40 2.40
CA ASP A 541 44.56 -12.08 1.78
C ASP A 541 43.07 -11.73 1.57
N LEU A 542 42.26 -12.66 1.08
CA LEU A 542 40.83 -12.48 0.90
C LEU A 542 40.13 -12.22 2.24
N ARG A 543 40.52 -12.95 3.28
CA ARG A 543 39.95 -12.83 4.63
C ARG A 543 40.28 -11.48 5.26
N GLU A 544 41.57 -11.07 5.17
CA GLU A 544 42.10 -9.85 5.76
C GLU A 544 41.79 -8.56 4.96
N THR A 545 41.15 -8.69 3.80
CA THR A 545 40.78 -7.59 2.90
C THR A 545 39.30 -7.58 2.63
N ILE A 546 38.85 -8.16 1.55
CA ILE A 546 37.49 -8.07 1.00
C ILE A 546 36.40 -8.51 2.00
N ILE A 547 36.66 -9.55 2.82
CA ILE A 547 35.68 -10.04 3.80
C ILE A 547 35.60 -9.12 5.01
N SER A 548 36.72 -8.65 5.52
CA SER A 548 36.79 -7.92 6.79
C SER A 548 36.64 -6.40 6.63
N TYR A 549 36.89 -5.84 5.45
CA TYR A 549 36.95 -4.39 5.26
C TYR A 549 36.10 -3.90 4.08
N ILE A 550 35.68 -2.64 4.16
CA ILE A 550 35.05 -1.86 3.08
C ILE A 550 35.79 -0.53 2.90
N PRO A 551 35.80 0.05 1.70
CA PRO A 551 36.35 1.39 1.48
C PRO A 551 35.51 2.45 2.21
N LYS A 552 36.19 3.42 2.82
CA LYS A 552 35.51 4.61 3.36
C LYS A 552 34.98 5.47 2.23
N ASP A 553 33.71 5.87 2.27
CA ASP A 553 33.07 6.65 1.21
C ASP A 553 33.81 7.95 0.87
N GLU A 554 34.28 8.68 1.90
CA GLU A 554 35.06 9.89 1.74
C GLU A 554 36.44 9.67 1.08
N LYS A 555 36.90 8.42 1.01
CA LYS A 555 38.23 8.05 0.46
C LYS A 555 38.13 7.47 -0.98
N LYS A 556 36.96 7.13 -1.47
CA LYS A 556 36.79 6.52 -2.81
C LYS A 556 37.48 7.30 -3.93
N LYS A 557 37.37 8.63 -3.94
CA LYS A 557 38.08 9.49 -4.91
C LYS A 557 39.63 9.44 -4.76
N GLN A 558 40.13 9.26 -3.54
CA GLN A 558 41.56 9.14 -3.29
C GLN A 558 42.09 7.78 -3.75
N ILE A 559 41.31 6.71 -3.49
CA ILE A 559 41.59 5.35 -3.96
C ILE A 559 41.68 5.35 -5.47
N LEU A 560 40.67 5.90 -6.15
CA LEU A 560 40.63 5.99 -7.61
C LEU A 560 41.85 6.72 -8.17
N LYS A 561 42.24 7.86 -7.60
CA LYS A 561 43.46 8.60 -8.02
C LYS A 561 44.73 7.78 -7.83
N PHE A 562 44.83 7.01 -6.76
CA PHE A 562 45.94 6.11 -6.53
C PHE A 562 46.01 5.02 -7.59
N VAL A 563 44.88 4.31 -7.83
CA VAL A 563 44.80 3.26 -8.84
C VAL A 563 45.12 3.82 -10.25
N GLY A 564 44.63 4.99 -10.61
CA GLY A 564 44.92 5.64 -11.88
C GLY A 564 46.40 5.93 -12.07
N ARG A 565 47.15 6.32 -11.02
CA ARG A 565 48.60 6.51 -11.06
C ARG A 565 49.34 5.18 -11.26
N GLU A 566 48.94 4.15 -10.52
CA GLU A 566 49.54 2.81 -10.68
C GLU A 566 49.34 2.26 -12.08
N VAL A 567 48.12 2.36 -12.64
CA VAL A 567 47.82 1.94 -14.01
C VAL A 567 48.64 2.75 -15.04
N ALA A 568 48.77 4.07 -14.85
CA ALA A 568 49.56 4.94 -15.72
C ALA A 568 51.09 4.63 -15.66
N SER A 569 51.56 4.10 -14.52
CA SER A 569 52.94 3.63 -14.37
C SER A 569 53.20 2.23 -14.95
N GLY A 570 52.15 1.57 -15.51
CA GLY A 570 52.22 0.24 -16.09
C GLY A 570 51.81 -0.90 -15.19
N ASN A 571 51.40 -0.62 -13.92
CA ASN A 571 50.92 -1.64 -12.97
C ASN A 571 49.44 -1.98 -13.25
N VAL A 572 49.18 -2.68 -14.36
CA VAL A 572 47.81 -3.07 -14.75
C VAL A 572 47.26 -4.21 -13.88
N SER A 573 48.14 -4.98 -13.20
CA SER A 573 47.72 -6.08 -12.32
C SER A 573 46.84 -5.64 -11.18
N ILE A 574 46.87 -4.36 -10.78
CA ILE A 574 46.01 -3.75 -9.77
C ILE A 574 44.50 -3.93 -10.09
N LEU A 575 44.15 -4.05 -11.37
CA LEU A 575 42.79 -4.22 -11.90
C LEU A 575 42.44 -5.70 -12.24
N GLN A 576 43.27 -6.67 -11.84
CA GLN A 576 43.11 -8.06 -12.24
C GLN A 576 41.73 -8.66 -11.88
N GLY A 577 41.12 -8.27 -10.77
CA GLY A 577 39.82 -8.76 -10.37
C GLY A 577 38.65 -8.35 -11.27
N PHE A 578 38.85 -7.35 -12.13
CA PHE A 578 37.85 -6.93 -13.11
C PHE A 578 37.71 -7.89 -14.30
N GLN A 579 38.65 -8.80 -14.54
CA GLN A 579 38.68 -9.67 -15.73
C GLN A 579 37.37 -10.41 -15.95
N ASN A 580 36.77 -10.99 -14.89
CA ASN A 580 35.52 -11.74 -15.03
C ASN A 580 34.33 -10.83 -15.43
N THR A 581 34.28 -9.61 -14.91
CA THR A 581 33.28 -8.60 -15.30
C THR A 581 33.48 -8.15 -16.74
N ILE A 582 34.72 -7.85 -17.15
CA ILE A 582 35.06 -7.44 -18.53
C ILE A 582 34.73 -8.55 -19.53
N ASN A 583 35.10 -9.80 -19.24
CA ASN A 583 34.79 -10.96 -20.10
C ASN A 583 33.27 -11.16 -20.27
N MET A 584 32.50 -10.91 -19.22
CA MET A 584 31.04 -10.93 -19.28
C MET A 584 30.50 -9.81 -20.18
N LEU A 585 30.97 -8.57 -20.00
CA LEU A 585 30.56 -7.42 -20.81
C LEU A 585 30.95 -7.62 -22.29
N GLU A 586 32.14 -8.15 -22.57
CA GLU A 586 32.56 -8.45 -23.92
C GLU A 586 31.62 -9.44 -24.63
N LYS A 587 31.14 -10.47 -23.92
CA LYS A 587 30.15 -11.40 -24.48
C LYS A 587 28.80 -10.75 -24.79
N GLU A 588 28.37 -9.76 -23.98
CA GLU A 588 27.12 -9.05 -24.22
C GLU A 588 27.18 -8.11 -25.43
N PHE A 589 28.36 -7.54 -25.70
CA PHE A 589 28.56 -6.59 -26.80
C PHE A 589 29.20 -7.20 -28.07
N LYS A 590 29.54 -8.48 -28.09
CA LYS A 590 29.77 -9.26 -29.31
C LYS A 590 28.45 -9.49 -30.04
#